data_6f650df70e8445c295ff1b213c09f9dc
#
_entry.id   6f650df70e8445c295ff1b213c09f9dc
#
_cell.length_a   1.000
_cell.length_b   1.000
_cell.length_c   1.000
_cell.angle_alpha   90.00
_cell.angle_beta   90.00
_cell.angle_gamma   90.00
#
_symmetry.space_group_name_H-M   'P 1'
#
loop_
_entity.id
_entity.type
_entity.pdbx_description
1 polymer ?
#
loop_
_entity_poly.entity_id
_entity_poly.type
_entity_poly.pdbx_seq_one_letter_code
_entity_poly.pdbx_strand_id
1 'polypeptide(L)'
;MTLLCCLLTFTAYPGGFEINEHSSRAMAMGGAFTAVANDASAIYFNAAGLNQLKGFHLLTGTTMLVPSFSFIGVAPDVKKYEGKTQYFFPVHFYASYAVNDDLSFGLGFTSPFGLGTKWDENWVGKYMAVETLVEVFTVTPVVAYKVLNNLSVSAGLIYSFADVTMTRKAPQGTFAGDAFIKLKGNDKSAFGYTFGLLYKPLDYLTLGASFHSQIKYNFKGTAESNGAPQLASKLPHGNIQANITTPMYINIGAALKVNNNLTLSTEFQYVGWSSYDTLQVNFEDGSKSANPRLYKDAYIIRLGGEYVFENGISVLAGIYYDQLPVESKMMNPTLPEANRIGSSFGLGYKINDNFTINASYLYVYSKSITVDNSEETYTSGNAPFNGIFKAGANVAALSLSYNF
;
A
#
# COMPACT_ATOMS: atom_id res chain seq x y z
N MET A 1 -40.36 3.31 19.35
CA MET A 1 -39.09 4.05 19.18
C MET A 1 -38.44 3.59 17.88
N THR A 2 -38.73 4.31 16.80
CA THR A 2 -38.41 3.91 15.40
C THR A 2 -37.02 4.41 15.11
N LEU A 3 -36.08 3.47 14.92
CA LEU A 3 -34.69 3.76 14.52
C LEU A 3 -34.70 4.18 13.03
N LEU A 4 -34.52 5.46 12.78
CA LEU A 4 -34.40 6.04 11.46
C LEU A 4 -33.00 5.67 10.90
N CYS A 5 -32.93 4.60 10.08
CA CYS A 5 -31.76 4.25 9.30
C CYS A 5 -31.58 5.30 8.21
N CYS A 6 -30.78 6.34 8.45
CA CYS A 6 -30.27 7.19 7.39
C CYS A 6 -29.30 6.39 6.52
N LEU A 7 -29.78 5.87 5.39
CA LEU A 7 -28.96 5.38 4.29
C LEU A 7 -28.20 6.57 3.69
N LEU A 8 -27.02 6.84 4.21
CA LEU A 8 -26.05 7.70 3.55
C LEU A 8 -25.52 6.92 2.34
N THR A 9 -25.95 7.31 1.15
CA THR A 9 -25.35 6.86 -0.11
C THR A 9 -23.96 7.49 -0.25
N PHE A 10 -22.96 6.81 0.28
CA PHE A 10 -21.57 7.17 0.03
C PHE A 10 -21.21 6.73 -1.38
N THR A 11 -20.96 7.69 -2.27
CA THR A 11 -20.24 7.46 -3.52
C THR A 11 -18.77 7.27 -3.16
N ALA A 12 -18.29 6.09 -3.36
CA ALA A 12 -17.09 5.58 -2.76
C ALA A 12 -15.97 5.38 -3.79
N TYR A 13 -14.73 5.78 -3.47
CA TYR A 13 -13.54 5.78 -4.32
C TYR A 13 -12.27 5.29 -3.56
N PRO A 14 -11.43 4.34 -3.99
CA PRO A 14 -10.24 3.79 -3.30
C PRO A 14 -8.87 4.03 -3.95
N GLY A 15 -7.79 3.76 -3.30
CA GLY A 15 -6.59 3.87 -3.18
C GLY A 15 -5.16 3.69 -3.33
N GLY A 16 -4.47 3.97 -4.44
CA GLY A 16 -3.02 4.11 -4.52
C GLY A 16 -2.21 2.79 -4.48
N PHE A 17 -0.90 2.94 -4.33
CA PHE A 17 0.08 1.85 -4.26
C PHE A 17 0.61 1.60 -2.84
N GLU A 18 -0.13 1.97 -1.81
CA GLU A 18 0.15 1.64 -0.41
C GLU A 18 -0.14 0.15 -0.16
N ILE A 19 0.77 -0.50 0.57
CA ILE A 19 0.64 -1.88 1.05
C ILE A 19 0.45 -1.81 2.56
N ASN A 20 -0.65 -2.35 3.09
CA ASN A 20 -0.99 -2.33 4.51
C ASN A 20 -0.81 -3.69 5.20
N GLU A 21 -0.43 -4.73 4.45
CA GLU A 21 -0.39 -6.12 4.85
C GLU A 21 0.96 -6.50 5.50
N HIS A 22 1.39 -5.74 6.54
CA HIS A 22 2.68 -5.88 7.22
C HIS A 22 2.65 -6.72 8.49
N SER A 23 1.60 -7.47 8.72
CA SER A 23 1.46 -8.49 9.75
C SER A 23 0.27 -9.37 9.40
N SER A 24 0.45 -10.69 9.45
CA SER A 24 -0.64 -11.63 9.20
C SER A 24 -1.82 -11.42 10.18
N ARG A 25 -1.53 -11.15 11.45
CA ARG A 25 -2.54 -10.88 12.47
C ARG A 25 -3.30 -9.58 12.20
N ALA A 26 -2.60 -8.48 11.90
CA ALA A 26 -3.23 -7.20 11.58
C ALA A 26 -4.04 -7.30 10.27
N MET A 27 -3.51 -7.97 9.23
CA MET A 27 -4.22 -8.20 7.97
C MET A 27 -5.52 -8.98 8.21
N ALA A 28 -5.50 -10.01 9.07
CA ALA A 28 -6.70 -10.78 9.42
C ALA A 28 -7.79 -9.91 10.07
N MET A 29 -7.41 -8.85 10.79
CA MET A 29 -8.32 -7.86 11.40
C MET A 29 -8.66 -6.70 10.44
N GLY A 30 -8.50 -6.88 9.13
CA GLY A 30 -8.75 -5.82 8.14
C GLY A 30 -7.79 -4.64 8.23
N GLY A 31 -6.68 -4.76 8.95
CA GLY A 31 -5.74 -3.68 9.23
C GLY A 31 -6.17 -2.73 10.37
N ALA A 32 -7.28 -2.98 11.07
CA ALA A 32 -7.74 -2.17 12.21
C ALA A 32 -6.87 -2.42 13.45
N PHE A 33 -5.61 -1.99 13.44
CA PHE A 33 -4.61 -2.41 14.41
C PHE A 33 -3.97 -1.25 15.21
N THR A 34 -4.17 0.00 14.86
CA THR A 34 -3.58 1.19 15.51
C THR A 34 -3.90 1.29 17.00
N ALA A 35 -5.10 0.88 17.44
CA ALA A 35 -5.47 0.87 18.85
C ALA A 35 -5.21 -0.47 19.55
N VAL A 36 -5.07 -1.57 18.78
CA VAL A 36 -4.70 -2.89 19.30
C VAL A 36 -3.21 -2.94 19.62
N ALA A 37 -2.36 -2.75 18.63
CA ALA A 37 -0.91 -2.53 18.66
C ALA A 37 -0.17 -3.26 19.82
N ASN A 38 -0.46 -4.56 20.02
CA ASN A 38 -0.01 -5.34 21.17
C ASN A 38 0.88 -6.53 20.80
N ASP A 39 1.60 -6.43 19.67
CA ASP A 39 2.72 -7.29 19.27
C ASP A 39 3.81 -6.44 18.59
N ALA A 40 4.93 -7.04 18.20
CA ALA A 40 6.07 -6.29 17.67
C ALA A 40 5.75 -5.56 16.35
N SER A 41 4.70 -5.93 15.61
CA SER A 41 4.26 -5.19 14.42
C SER A 41 3.68 -3.81 14.74
N ALA A 42 3.43 -3.51 16.03
CA ALA A 42 3.12 -2.16 16.51
C ALA A 42 4.14 -1.12 16.01
N ILE A 43 5.38 -1.49 15.75
CA ILE A 43 6.40 -0.62 15.14
C ILE A 43 5.89 0.03 13.85
N TYR A 44 5.13 -0.69 13.04
CA TYR A 44 4.52 -0.18 11.83
C TYR A 44 3.18 0.53 12.09
N PHE A 45 2.25 -0.10 12.85
CA PHE A 45 0.88 0.39 12.99
C PHE A 45 0.77 1.54 14.01
N ASN A 46 1.36 1.40 15.19
CA ASN A 46 1.44 2.42 16.24
C ASN A 46 2.47 2.03 17.31
N ALA A 47 3.68 2.54 17.19
CA ALA A 47 4.78 2.14 18.04
C ALA A 47 4.59 2.48 19.53
N ALA A 48 3.64 3.37 19.90
CA ALA A 48 3.27 3.59 21.30
C ALA A 48 2.73 2.32 21.98
N GLY A 49 2.27 1.35 21.19
CA GLY A 49 1.84 0.03 21.66
C GLY A 49 2.95 -0.86 22.20
N LEU A 50 4.23 -0.57 21.91
CA LEU A 50 5.37 -1.36 22.40
C LEU A 50 5.46 -1.38 23.93
N ASN A 51 4.95 -0.35 24.61
CA ASN A 51 4.90 -0.32 26.08
C ASN A 51 3.87 -1.30 26.68
N GLN A 52 3.11 -2.02 25.85
CA GLN A 52 2.28 -3.14 26.28
C GLN A 52 3.07 -4.45 26.36
N LEU A 53 4.24 -4.50 25.73
CA LEU A 53 5.11 -5.68 25.66
C LEU A 53 6.14 -5.65 26.77
N LYS A 54 6.58 -6.82 27.24
CA LYS A 54 7.64 -6.97 28.23
C LYS A 54 8.73 -7.87 27.68
N GLY A 55 10.00 -7.50 27.98
CA GLY A 55 11.14 -8.27 27.50
C GLY A 55 11.45 -8.02 26.03
N PHE A 56 11.90 -9.03 25.34
CA PHE A 56 12.32 -8.97 23.95
C PHE A 56 11.32 -9.71 23.05
N HIS A 57 10.90 -9.08 21.96
CA HIS A 57 9.95 -9.64 21.00
C HIS A 57 10.52 -9.57 19.59
N LEU A 58 10.37 -10.64 18.85
CA LEU A 58 10.62 -10.72 17.42
C LEU A 58 9.32 -11.10 16.70
N LEU A 59 9.07 -10.51 15.55
CA LEU A 59 8.03 -10.93 14.63
C LEU A 59 8.58 -10.85 13.21
N THR A 60 8.44 -11.91 12.45
CA THR A 60 8.82 -11.94 11.04
C THR A 60 7.75 -12.65 10.22
N GLY A 61 7.65 -12.28 8.96
CA GLY A 61 6.71 -12.93 8.06
C GLY A 61 6.83 -12.42 6.63
N THR A 62 5.96 -12.95 5.81
CA THR A 62 5.81 -12.55 4.41
C THR A 62 4.34 -12.56 4.02
N THR A 63 4.04 -11.73 3.04
CA THR A 63 2.72 -11.63 2.44
C THR A 63 2.85 -11.98 0.96
N MET A 64 2.13 -12.99 0.48
CA MET A 64 1.99 -13.27 -0.94
C MET A 64 0.85 -12.41 -1.49
N LEU A 65 1.17 -11.47 -2.37
CA LEU A 65 0.22 -10.57 -3.01
C LEU A 65 0.10 -10.94 -4.50
N VAL A 66 -1.12 -11.24 -4.95
CA VAL A 66 -1.44 -11.61 -6.34
C VAL A 66 -2.46 -10.61 -6.88
N PRO A 67 -2.02 -9.50 -7.52
CA PRO A 67 -2.92 -8.53 -8.13
C PRO A 67 -3.59 -9.09 -9.38
N SER A 68 -4.79 -8.63 -9.64
CA SER A 68 -5.51 -8.91 -10.88
C SER A 68 -6.10 -7.61 -11.43
N PHE A 69 -5.96 -7.38 -12.72
CA PHE A 69 -6.51 -6.21 -13.38
C PHE A 69 -6.87 -6.52 -14.83
N SER A 70 -7.83 -5.76 -15.36
CA SER A 70 -8.25 -5.88 -16.75
C SER A 70 -8.75 -4.55 -17.29
N PHE A 71 -8.72 -4.44 -18.61
CA PHE A 71 -9.21 -3.32 -19.38
C PHE A 71 -10.11 -3.83 -20.53
N ILE A 72 -11.24 -3.18 -20.75
CA ILE A 72 -12.11 -3.41 -21.92
C ILE A 72 -12.27 -2.07 -22.62
N GLY A 73 -11.84 -1.99 -23.87
CA GLY A 73 -11.98 -0.79 -24.68
C GLY A 73 -13.44 -0.48 -25.06
N VAL A 74 -13.65 0.68 -25.67
CA VAL A 74 -14.94 1.06 -26.27
C VAL A 74 -14.99 0.64 -27.74
N ALA A 75 -16.20 0.61 -28.30
CA ALA A 75 -16.36 0.30 -29.73
C ALA A 75 -15.43 1.16 -30.61
N PRO A 76 -14.84 0.60 -31.68
CA PRO A 76 -15.03 -0.75 -32.19
C PRO A 76 -14.24 -1.88 -31.49
N ASP A 77 -13.23 -1.56 -30.65
CA ASP A 77 -12.42 -2.56 -29.94
C ASP A 77 -12.96 -2.81 -28.53
N VAL A 78 -13.93 -3.68 -28.39
CA VAL A 78 -14.50 -4.12 -27.10
C VAL A 78 -13.81 -5.35 -26.52
N LYS A 79 -12.59 -5.65 -26.98
CA LYS A 79 -11.81 -6.78 -26.47
C LYS A 79 -11.43 -6.56 -25.02
N LYS A 80 -11.51 -7.62 -24.22
CA LYS A 80 -10.97 -7.65 -22.86
C LYS A 80 -9.47 -7.97 -22.89
N TYR A 81 -8.69 -7.12 -22.24
CA TYR A 81 -7.27 -7.31 -21.98
C TYR A 81 -7.08 -7.58 -20.50
N GLU A 82 -6.37 -8.63 -20.16
CA GLU A 82 -6.07 -9.01 -18.79
C GLU A 82 -4.59 -8.77 -18.50
N GLY A 83 -4.29 -8.31 -17.29
CA GLY A 83 -2.93 -8.23 -16.80
C GLY A 83 -2.32 -9.62 -16.64
N LYS A 84 -1.01 -9.72 -16.87
CA LYS A 84 -0.26 -10.95 -16.60
C LYS A 84 -0.24 -11.23 -15.11
N THR A 85 -0.47 -12.46 -14.71
CA THR A 85 -0.40 -12.87 -13.30
C THR A 85 1.02 -12.64 -12.79
N GLN A 86 1.12 -11.95 -11.65
CA GLN A 86 2.37 -11.67 -10.95
C GLN A 86 2.21 -12.08 -9.48
N TYR A 87 3.33 -12.46 -8.86
CA TYR A 87 3.39 -12.83 -7.45
C TYR A 87 4.43 -11.96 -6.77
N PHE A 88 4.03 -11.23 -5.72
CA PHE A 88 4.91 -10.40 -4.92
C PHE A 88 4.96 -10.93 -3.50
N PHE A 89 6.14 -10.83 -2.87
CA PHE A 89 6.38 -11.37 -1.52
C PHE A 89 7.00 -10.27 -0.62
N PRO A 90 6.25 -9.19 -0.31
CA PRO A 90 6.73 -8.24 0.68
C PRO A 90 6.97 -8.94 2.02
N VAL A 91 8.16 -8.73 2.54
CA VAL A 91 8.58 -9.28 3.83
C VAL A 91 8.45 -8.22 4.91
N HIS A 92 8.23 -8.67 6.14
CA HIS A 92 8.26 -7.81 7.31
C HIS A 92 9.07 -8.47 8.44
N PHE A 93 9.80 -7.64 9.14
CA PHE A 93 10.58 -8.05 10.31
C PHE A 93 10.51 -6.96 11.36
N TYR A 94 10.28 -7.35 12.60
CA TYR A 94 10.19 -6.45 13.74
C TYR A 94 10.95 -7.05 14.93
N ALA A 95 11.73 -6.20 15.59
CA ALA A 95 12.37 -6.50 16.87
C ALA A 95 12.03 -5.39 17.86
N SER A 96 11.60 -5.74 19.06
CA SER A 96 11.38 -4.76 20.13
C SER A 96 11.93 -5.23 21.44
N TYR A 97 12.32 -4.27 22.28
CA TYR A 97 12.87 -4.51 23.61
C TYR A 97 12.34 -3.48 24.61
N ALA A 98 11.68 -3.97 25.65
CA ALA A 98 11.27 -3.17 26.78
C ALA A 98 12.44 -3.06 27.76
N VAL A 99 13.02 -1.85 27.87
CA VAL A 99 14.13 -1.57 28.80
C VAL A 99 13.66 -1.59 30.25
N ASN A 100 12.45 -1.08 30.45
CA ASN A 100 11.73 -1.09 31.73
C ASN A 100 10.22 -0.94 31.46
N ASP A 101 9.40 -0.75 32.49
CA ASP A 101 7.95 -0.64 32.34
C ASP A 101 7.47 0.61 31.58
N ASP A 102 8.36 1.60 31.35
CA ASP A 102 8.00 2.88 30.74
C ASP A 102 8.69 3.14 29.39
N LEU A 103 9.83 2.49 29.11
CA LEU A 103 10.65 2.75 27.93
C LEU A 103 10.88 1.50 27.10
N SER A 104 10.52 1.58 25.83
CA SER A 104 10.74 0.52 24.85
C SER A 104 11.38 1.05 23.58
N PHE A 105 12.20 0.23 22.94
CA PHE A 105 12.78 0.47 21.62
C PHE A 105 12.28 -0.57 20.63
N GLY A 106 12.22 -0.19 19.37
CA GLY A 106 11.87 -1.09 18.29
C GLY A 106 12.65 -0.79 17.01
N LEU A 107 12.77 -1.82 16.17
CA LEU A 107 13.34 -1.74 14.83
C LEU A 107 12.46 -2.55 13.89
N GLY A 108 11.92 -1.90 12.85
CA GLY A 108 11.12 -2.52 11.81
C GLY A 108 11.80 -2.52 10.45
N PHE A 109 11.56 -3.56 9.66
CA PHE A 109 11.86 -3.62 8.23
C PHE A 109 10.59 -4.01 7.49
N THR A 110 10.14 -3.16 6.54
CA THR A 110 8.86 -3.34 5.82
C THR A 110 8.94 -2.85 4.38
N SER A 111 7.92 -3.16 3.60
CA SER A 111 7.73 -2.69 2.22
C SER A 111 6.40 -1.94 2.08
N PRO A 112 6.28 -0.70 2.60
CA PRO A 112 5.00 0.00 2.75
C PRO A 112 4.37 0.49 1.46
N PHE A 113 5.12 0.52 0.36
CA PHE A 113 4.62 0.89 -0.95
C PHE A 113 5.16 -0.09 -1.99
N GLY A 114 4.31 -0.46 -2.92
CA GLY A 114 4.67 -1.33 -4.02
C GLY A 114 3.63 -1.32 -5.12
N LEU A 115 4.07 -1.45 -6.34
CA LEU A 115 3.22 -1.52 -7.52
C LEU A 115 3.81 -2.53 -8.49
N GLY A 116 2.99 -3.44 -8.96
CA GLY A 116 3.35 -4.37 -10.02
C GLY A 116 2.21 -4.50 -11.01
N THR A 117 2.36 -3.89 -12.18
CA THR A 117 1.44 -4.10 -13.31
C THR A 117 2.22 -4.59 -14.52
N LYS A 118 1.68 -5.61 -15.17
CA LYS A 118 2.27 -6.17 -16.40
C LYS A 118 1.19 -6.58 -17.38
N TRP A 119 1.22 -5.97 -18.56
CA TRP A 119 0.33 -6.24 -19.68
C TRP A 119 1.02 -7.07 -20.75
N ASP A 120 0.24 -7.56 -21.70
CA ASP A 120 0.83 -8.12 -22.93
C ASP A 120 1.52 -7.03 -23.73
N GLU A 121 2.66 -7.34 -24.36
CA GLU A 121 3.43 -6.35 -25.13
C GLU A 121 2.69 -5.80 -26.35
N ASN A 122 1.64 -6.47 -26.82
CA ASN A 122 0.84 -6.09 -27.97
C ASN A 122 -0.59 -5.67 -27.61
N TRP A 123 -0.88 -5.45 -26.32
CA TRP A 123 -2.19 -4.98 -25.92
C TRP A 123 -2.45 -3.53 -26.39
N VAL A 124 -3.72 -3.11 -26.37
CA VAL A 124 -4.14 -1.82 -26.95
C VAL A 124 -3.45 -0.60 -26.30
N GLY A 125 -3.15 -0.66 -24.99
CA GLY A 125 -2.48 0.40 -24.24
C GLY A 125 -0.96 0.29 -24.16
N LYS A 126 -0.31 -0.51 -24.99
CA LYS A 126 1.16 -0.76 -24.99
C LYS A 126 2.04 0.49 -25.08
N TYR A 127 1.50 1.56 -25.62
CA TYR A 127 2.22 2.84 -25.70
C TYR A 127 2.14 3.67 -24.42
N MET A 128 1.24 3.32 -23.51
CA MET A 128 1.13 3.93 -22.18
C MET A 128 1.87 3.11 -21.13
N ALA A 129 1.64 1.78 -21.11
CA ALA A 129 2.27 0.86 -20.17
C ALA A 129 2.37 -0.55 -20.76
N VAL A 130 3.51 -1.20 -20.55
CA VAL A 130 3.69 -2.64 -20.68
C VAL A 130 3.98 -3.23 -19.31
N GLU A 131 4.92 -2.65 -18.57
CA GLU A 131 5.24 -3.05 -17.21
C GLU A 131 5.54 -1.82 -16.37
N THR A 132 5.01 -1.80 -15.15
CA THR A 132 5.37 -0.83 -14.11
C THR A 132 5.65 -1.61 -12.85
N LEU A 133 6.86 -1.48 -12.31
CA LEU A 133 7.29 -2.09 -11.07
C LEU A 133 7.86 -1.00 -10.17
N VAL A 134 7.34 -0.89 -8.97
CA VAL A 134 7.86 -0.02 -7.90
C VAL A 134 8.03 -0.87 -6.66
N GLU A 135 9.21 -0.83 -6.08
CA GLU A 135 9.56 -1.55 -4.85
C GLU A 135 10.13 -0.56 -3.85
N VAL A 136 9.53 -0.47 -2.69
CA VAL A 136 9.96 0.42 -1.60
C VAL A 136 10.22 -0.41 -0.37
N PHE A 137 11.36 -0.18 0.26
CA PHE A 137 11.75 -0.81 1.52
C PHE A 137 12.06 0.26 2.56
N THR A 138 11.69 -0.02 3.82
CA THR A 138 11.94 0.90 4.92
C THR A 138 12.58 0.19 6.11
N VAL A 139 13.48 0.92 6.79
CA VAL A 139 14.01 0.57 8.11
C VAL A 139 13.54 1.64 9.08
N THR A 140 12.84 1.23 10.13
CA THR A 140 12.18 2.16 11.06
C THR A 140 12.58 1.89 12.50
N PRO A 141 13.64 2.53 13.01
CA PRO A 141 13.91 2.59 14.44
C PRO A 141 12.86 3.48 15.12
N VAL A 142 12.36 3.01 16.27
CA VAL A 142 11.35 3.71 17.07
C VAL A 142 11.69 3.68 18.54
N VAL A 143 11.20 4.68 19.26
CA VAL A 143 11.16 4.73 20.72
C VAL A 143 9.74 4.95 21.18
N ALA A 144 9.32 4.22 22.21
CA ALA A 144 8.03 4.38 22.88
C ALA A 144 8.25 4.69 24.36
N TYR A 145 7.47 5.64 24.87
CA TYR A 145 7.56 6.08 26.28
C TYR A 145 6.16 6.16 26.89
N LYS A 146 6.00 5.56 28.07
CA LYS A 146 4.80 5.64 28.89
C LYS A 146 4.82 6.94 29.69
N VAL A 147 4.05 7.93 29.26
CA VAL A 147 3.97 9.25 29.91
C VAL A 147 3.13 9.20 31.19
N LEU A 148 2.04 8.40 31.14
CA LEU A 148 1.15 8.12 32.26
C LEU A 148 0.84 6.63 32.27
N ASN A 149 0.30 6.10 33.36
CA ASN A 149 -0.08 4.68 33.45
C ASN A 149 -1.03 4.22 32.34
N ASN A 150 -1.79 5.13 31.77
CA ASN A 150 -2.77 4.88 30.73
C ASN A 150 -2.47 5.62 29.40
N LEU A 151 -1.30 6.27 29.26
CA LEU A 151 -0.92 7.04 28.08
C LEU A 151 0.53 6.74 27.67
N SER A 152 0.70 6.23 26.48
CA SER A 152 2.00 6.03 25.83
C SER A 152 2.11 6.85 24.56
N VAL A 153 3.31 7.32 24.26
CA VAL A 153 3.66 8.03 23.02
C VAL A 153 4.85 7.35 22.36
N SER A 154 5.02 7.56 21.07
CA SER A 154 6.20 7.08 20.35
C SER A 154 6.65 8.04 19.28
N ALA A 155 7.93 7.93 18.91
CA ALA A 155 8.52 8.58 17.77
C ALA A 155 9.46 7.62 17.05
N GLY A 156 9.57 7.75 15.74
CA GLY A 156 10.46 6.94 14.92
C GLY A 156 10.97 7.69 13.70
N LEU A 157 12.15 7.28 13.24
CA LEU A 157 12.73 7.73 11.99
C LEU A 157 12.49 6.65 10.93
N ILE A 158 12.09 7.03 9.71
CA ILE A 158 11.92 6.12 8.59
C ILE A 158 13.07 6.37 7.63
N TYR A 159 13.96 5.40 7.47
CA TYR A 159 14.93 5.35 6.38
C TYR A 159 14.40 4.49 5.27
N SER A 160 14.35 5.01 4.05
CA SER A 160 13.71 4.35 2.93
C SER A 160 14.61 4.33 1.69
N PHE A 161 14.49 3.25 0.91
CA PHE A 161 15.09 3.12 -0.40
C PHE A 161 14.09 2.47 -1.37
N ALA A 162 14.18 2.85 -2.64
CA ALA A 162 13.21 2.45 -3.63
C ALA A 162 13.84 2.21 -5.00
N ASP A 163 13.28 1.23 -5.72
CA ASP A 163 13.57 0.94 -7.11
C ASP A 163 12.31 1.11 -7.98
N VAL A 164 12.49 1.60 -9.19
CA VAL A 164 11.41 1.74 -10.17
C VAL A 164 11.84 1.24 -11.54
N THR A 165 10.97 0.49 -12.19
CA THR A 165 11.10 0.09 -13.60
C THR A 165 9.78 0.35 -14.30
N MET A 166 9.83 1.07 -15.42
CA MET A 166 8.69 1.33 -16.28
C MET A 166 9.03 0.99 -17.71
N THR A 167 8.17 0.22 -18.38
CA THR A 167 8.36 -0.12 -19.80
C THR A 167 7.09 0.21 -20.59
N ARG A 168 7.29 0.64 -21.82
CA ARG A 168 6.24 0.88 -22.80
C ARG A 168 6.78 0.75 -24.23
N LYS A 169 5.90 0.73 -25.19
CA LYS A 169 6.30 0.86 -26.61
C LYS A 169 6.12 2.29 -27.11
N ALA A 170 6.72 2.60 -28.26
CA ALA A 170 6.49 3.83 -28.99
C ALA A 170 6.36 3.50 -30.49
N PRO A 171 5.38 4.12 -31.19
CA PRO A 171 5.25 3.92 -32.64
C PRO A 171 6.43 4.54 -33.38
N GLN A 172 6.91 3.87 -34.42
CA GLN A 172 8.03 4.31 -35.23
C GLN A 172 7.62 4.93 -36.57
N GLY A 173 6.33 5.28 -36.73
CA GLY A 173 5.79 5.89 -37.96
C GLY A 173 5.91 4.94 -39.15
N THR A 174 6.72 5.31 -40.14
CA THR A 174 6.91 4.52 -41.38
C THR A 174 7.88 3.33 -41.22
N PHE A 175 8.57 3.23 -40.09
CA PHE A 175 9.46 2.09 -39.81
C PHE A 175 8.65 0.91 -39.26
N ALA A 176 9.04 -0.30 -39.60
CA ALA A 176 8.36 -1.52 -39.17
C ALA A 176 8.50 -1.72 -37.65
N GLY A 177 7.39 -2.13 -37.02
CA GLY A 177 7.29 -2.44 -35.60
C GLY A 177 7.23 -1.21 -34.69
N ASP A 178 7.39 -1.46 -33.39
CA ASP A 178 7.40 -0.44 -32.35
C ASP A 178 8.79 -0.41 -31.69
N ALA A 179 9.23 0.76 -31.25
CA ALA A 179 10.36 0.87 -30.34
C ALA A 179 9.91 0.41 -28.93
N PHE A 180 10.80 -0.26 -28.22
CA PHE A 180 10.62 -0.58 -26.81
C PHE A 180 11.38 0.46 -25.98
N ILE A 181 10.73 1.02 -24.97
CA ILE A 181 11.29 2.01 -24.05
C ILE A 181 11.28 1.42 -22.64
N LYS A 182 12.43 1.51 -21.97
CA LYS A 182 12.62 1.13 -20.59
C LYS A 182 13.21 2.29 -19.80
N LEU A 183 12.53 2.68 -18.74
CA LEU A 183 13.02 3.62 -17.73
C LEU A 183 13.29 2.83 -16.46
N LYS A 184 14.49 2.96 -15.92
CA LYS A 184 14.88 2.34 -14.65
C LYS A 184 15.55 3.37 -13.78
N GLY A 185 15.18 3.41 -12.49
CA GLY A 185 15.76 4.34 -11.53
C GLY A 185 15.68 3.81 -10.11
N ASN A 186 16.51 4.39 -9.24
CA ASN A 186 16.47 4.12 -7.82
C ASN A 186 16.71 5.39 -6.99
N ASP A 187 16.23 5.38 -5.75
CA ASP A 187 16.66 6.26 -4.68
C ASP A 187 17.10 5.39 -3.50
N LYS A 188 18.32 5.60 -3.01
CA LYS A 188 18.93 4.78 -1.95
C LYS A 188 18.81 5.39 -0.56
N SER A 189 18.27 6.61 -0.42
CA SER A 189 18.33 7.34 0.85
C SER A 189 17.24 8.41 0.98
N ALA A 190 16.01 8.00 1.09
CA ALA A 190 14.90 8.88 1.44
C ALA A 190 14.58 8.75 2.94
N PHE A 191 14.01 9.80 3.52
CA PHE A 191 13.74 9.86 4.97
C PHE A 191 12.31 10.32 5.23
N GLY A 192 11.74 9.77 6.28
CA GLY A 192 10.49 10.18 6.87
C GLY A 192 10.52 9.99 8.38
N TYR A 193 9.42 10.22 9.03
CA TYR A 193 9.26 10.05 10.47
C TYR A 193 7.85 9.58 10.81
N THR A 194 7.71 8.97 11.99
CA THR A 194 6.43 8.49 12.52
C THR A 194 6.26 8.91 13.96
N PHE A 195 5.02 9.16 14.34
CA PHE A 195 4.60 9.39 15.72
C PHE A 195 3.41 8.48 16.06
N GLY A 196 3.31 8.11 17.32
CA GLY A 196 2.21 7.31 17.83
C GLY A 196 1.73 7.77 19.19
N LEU A 197 0.46 7.52 19.45
CA LEU A 197 -0.18 7.74 20.74
C LEU A 197 -1.11 6.57 21.02
N LEU A 198 -1.05 6.03 22.25
CA LEU A 198 -1.96 5.01 22.72
C LEU A 198 -2.50 5.43 24.09
N TYR A 199 -3.83 5.54 24.21
CA TYR A 199 -4.51 5.97 25.42
C TYR A 199 -5.56 4.94 25.88
N LYS A 200 -5.48 4.52 27.13
CA LYS A 200 -6.41 3.56 27.76
C LYS A 200 -7.27 4.29 28.81
N PRO A 201 -8.35 4.96 28.39
CA PRO A 201 -9.25 5.63 29.34
C PRO A 201 -9.93 4.66 30.31
N LEU A 202 -10.14 3.42 29.88
CA LEU A 202 -10.78 2.34 30.63
C LEU A 202 -10.06 1.02 30.34
N ASP A 203 -10.12 0.06 31.25
CA ASP A 203 -9.44 -1.24 31.10
C ASP A 203 -9.90 -2.03 29.86
N TYR A 204 -11.12 -1.79 29.41
CA TYR A 204 -11.70 -2.43 28.23
C TYR A 204 -11.67 -1.59 26.96
N LEU A 205 -11.22 -0.31 27.02
CA LEU A 205 -11.19 0.59 25.89
C LEU A 205 -9.79 1.16 25.68
N THR A 206 -9.25 0.98 24.47
CA THR A 206 -8.01 1.59 24.02
C THR A 206 -8.28 2.48 22.81
N LEU A 207 -7.74 3.69 22.82
CA LEU A 207 -7.73 4.62 21.70
C LEU A 207 -6.30 4.73 21.19
N GLY A 208 -6.13 4.71 19.88
CA GLY A 208 -4.84 4.81 19.23
C GLY A 208 -4.84 5.89 18.14
N ALA A 209 -3.71 6.58 18.01
CA ALA A 209 -3.45 7.43 16.86
C ALA A 209 -2.02 7.23 16.38
N SER A 210 -1.81 7.23 15.07
CA SER A 210 -0.48 7.23 14.49
C SER A 210 -0.39 8.15 13.28
N PHE A 211 0.79 8.68 13.06
CA PHE A 211 1.11 9.57 11.94
C PHE A 211 2.37 9.06 11.26
N HIS A 212 2.33 8.99 9.93
CA HIS A 212 3.51 8.76 9.08
C HIS A 212 3.67 9.93 8.12
N SER A 213 4.86 10.49 8.07
CA SER A 213 5.15 11.60 7.18
C SER A 213 5.19 11.16 5.72
N GLN A 214 4.94 12.07 4.80
CA GLN A 214 5.33 11.89 3.41
C GLN A 214 6.83 11.62 3.29
N ILE A 215 7.22 10.85 2.26
CA ILE A 215 8.61 10.59 1.91
C ILE A 215 8.84 11.02 0.46
N LYS A 216 9.83 11.89 0.26
CA LYS A 216 10.21 12.36 -1.06
C LYS A 216 11.37 11.53 -1.60
N TYR A 217 11.14 10.86 -2.71
CA TYR A 217 12.14 10.09 -3.45
C TYR A 217 12.67 10.91 -4.61
N ASN A 218 13.99 10.88 -4.79
CA ASN A 218 14.71 11.52 -5.88
C ASN A 218 15.38 10.43 -6.72
N PHE A 219 14.60 9.80 -7.59
CA PHE A 219 15.08 8.71 -8.44
C PHE A 219 16.12 9.20 -9.44
N LYS A 220 17.22 8.47 -9.53
CA LYS A 220 18.24 8.62 -10.57
C LYS A 220 18.37 7.30 -11.32
N GLY A 221 18.54 7.38 -12.64
CA GLY A 221 18.58 6.15 -13.43
C GLY A 221 18.84 6.38 -14.90
N THR A 222 18.39 5.45 -15.73
CA THR A 222 18.64 5.43 -17.18
C THR A 222 17.35 5.22 -17.96
N ALA A 223 17.29 5.82 -19.13
CA ALA A 223 16.37 5.51 -20.21
C ALA A 223 17.10 4.71 -21.27
N GLU A 224 16.49 3.63 -21.71
CA GLU A 224 16.96 2.78 -22.78
C GLU A 224 15.84 2.60 -23.82
N SER A 225 16.18 2.64 -25.09
CA SER A 225 15.22 2.34 -26.16
C SER A 225 15.87 1.55 -27.28
N ASN A 226 15.09 0.65 -27.89
CA ASN A 226 15.51 -0.11 -29.06
C ASN A 226 14.57 0.23 -30.24
N GLY A 227 14.86 1.25 -30.96
CA GLY A 227 14.10 1.65 -32.16
C GLY A 227 14.97 1.62 -33.41
N ALA A 228 14.34 2.02 -34.53
CA ALA A 228 15.08 2.20 -35.78
C ALA A 228 16.25 3.18 -35.56
N PRO A 229 17.46 2.91 -36.10
CA PRO A 229 18.63 3.77 -35.90
C PRO A 229 18.39 5.24 -36.25
N GLN A 230 17.54 5.50 -37.25
CA GLN A 230 17.17 6.86 -37.69
C GLN A 230 16.33 7.62 -36.63
N LEU A 231 15.76 6.92 -35.68
CA LEU A 231 14.98 7.51 -34.59
C LEU A 231 15.74 7.53 -33.25
N ALA A 232 16.98 7.03 -33.20
CA ALA A 232 17.72 6.89 -31.94
C ALA A 232 17.81 8.20 -31.15
N SER A 233 18.02 9.35 -31.84
CA SER A 233 18.07 10.68 -31.18
C SER A 233 16.71 11.23 -30.75
N LYS A 234 15.59 10.60 -31.17
CA LYS A 234 14.22 11.01 -30.82
C LYS A 234 13.61 10.12 -29.75
N LEU A 235 14.22 8.98 -29.48
CA LEU A 235 13.76 8.05 -28.46
C LEU A 235 14.46 8.34 -27.12
N PRO A 236 13.79 8.12 -25.99
CA PRO A 236 14.40 8.30 -24.68
C PRO A 236 15.68 7.49 -24.49
N HIS A 237 16.78 8.13 -24.12
CA HIS A 237 18.06 7.49 -23.83
C HIS A 237 18.88 8.30 -22.82
N GLY A 238 19.93 7.70 -22.27
CA GLY A 238 20.84 8.35 -21.34
C GLY A 238 20.30 8.42 -19.89
N ASN A 239 20.86 9.32 -19.11
CA ASN A 239 20.50 9.47 -17.71
C ASN A 239 19.13 10.14 -17.54
N ILE A 240 18.41 9.73 -16.51
CA ILE A 240 17.13 10.32 -16.15
C ILE A 240 17.05 10.63 -14.66
N GLN A 241 16.19 11.59 -14.31
CA GLN A 241 15.83 11.89 -12.94
C GLN A 241 14.32 12.06 -12.83
N ALA A 242 13.74 11.57 -11.73
CA ALA A 242 12.33 11.73 -11.42
C ALA A 242 12.12 11.91 -9.92
N ASN A 243 11.13 12.72 -9.54
CA ASN A 243 10.75 12.88 -8.14
C ASN A 243 9.37 12.29 -7.93
N ILE A 244 9.22 11.48 -6.87
CA ILE A 244 7.94 10.95 -6.42
C ILE A 244 7.83 11.23 -4.93
N THR A 245 6.68 11.72 -4.48
CA THR A 245 6.40 11.90 -3.06
C THR A 245 5.28 10.93 -2.67
N THR A 246 5.57 10.02 -1.73
CA THR A 246 4.52 9.18 -1.14
C THR A 246 3.66 10.00 -0.18
N PRO A 247 2.39 9.64 -0.01
CA PRO A 247 1.51 10.37 0.89
C PRO A 247 1.94 10.27 2.35
N MET A 248 1.60 11.29 3.13
CA MET A 248 1.51 11.15 4.58
C MET A 248 0.20 10.44 4.92
N TYR A 249 0.13 9.77 6.08
CA TYR A 249 -1.14 9.23 6.56
C TYR A 249 -1.28 9.35 8.08
N ILE A 250 -2.54 9.49 8.50
CA ILE A 250 -2.96 9.55 9.90
C ILE A 250 -3.95 8.43 10.15
N ASN A 251 -3.69 7.60 11.13
CA ASN A 251 -4.62 6.58 11.59
C ASN A 251 -5.19 6.99 12.95
N ILE A 252 -6.48 6.78 13.14
CA ILE A 252 -7.17 6.93 14.42
C ILE A 252 -8.01 5.68 14.62
N GLY A 253 -7.81 5.00 15.73
CA GLY A 253 -8.48 3.73 16.02
C GLY A 253 -9.03 3.65 17.43
N ALA A 254 -9.98 2.72 17.61
CA ALA A 254 -10.48 2.30 18.89
C ALA A 254 -10.52 0.78 18.96
N ALA A 255 -10.08 0.21 20.09
CA ALA A 255 -10.16 -1.21 20.37
C ALA A 255 -10.96 -1.43 21.65
N LEU A 256 -11.95 -2.31 21.58
CA LEU A 256 -12.85 -2.69 22.67
C LEU A 256 -12.60 -4.14 23.07
N LYS A 257 -12.14 -4.35 24.27
CA LYS A 257 -12.07 -5.68 24.91
C LYS A 257 -13.46 -6.03 25.47
N VAL A 258 -14.27 -6.72 24.65
CA VAL A 258 -15.65 -7.09 25.00
C VAL A 258 -15.69 -8.02 26.22
N ASN A 259 -14.75 -8.96 26.26
CA ASN A 259 -14.47 -9.85 27.37
C ASN A 259 -13.00 -10.32 27.28
N ASN A 260 -12.60 -11.31 28.10
CA ASN A 260 -11.23 -11.80 28.14
C ASN A 260 -10.78 -12.48 26.83
N ASN A 261 -11.70 -12.89 25.99
CA ASN A 261 -11.45 -13.66 24.78
C ASN A 261 -11.69 -12.85 23.49
N LEU A 262 -12.58 -11.84 23.52
CA LEU A 262 -13.00 -11.11 22.32
C LEU A 262 -12.56 -9.65 22.37
N THR A 263 -11.77 -9.28 21.36
CA THR A 263 -11.40 -7.88 21.06
C THR A 263 -12.03 -7.47 19.73
N LEU A 264 -12.69 -6.33 19.69
CA LEU A 264 -13.17 -5.67 18.47
C LEU A 264 -12.39 -4.39 18.26
N SER A 265 -12.14 -4.03 17.02
CA SER A 265 -11.41 -2.80 16.67
C SER A 265 -12.02 -2.10 15.47
N THR A 266 -11.88 -0.79 15.45
CA THR A 266 -12.20 0.06 14.30
C THR A 266 -11.10 1.05 14.08
N GLU A 267 -10.90 1.45 12.81
CA GLU A 267 -9.87 2.40 12.43
C GLU A 267 -10.34 3.27 11.27
N PHE A 268 -9.99 4.54 11.34
CA PHE A 268 -10.07 5.51 10.26
C PHE A 268 -8.65 5.93 9.88
N GLN A 269 -8.32 5.83 8.60
CA GLN A 269 -7.06 6.32 8.04
C GLN A 269 -7.35 7.43 7.04
N TYR A 270 -6.70 8.57 7.21
CA TYR A 270 -6.61 9.62 6.21
C TYR A 270 -5.28 9.49 5.47
N VAL A 271 -5.30 9.59 4.13
CA VAL A 271 -4.12 9.46 3.28
C VAL A 271 -4.01 10.66 2.35
N GLY A 272 -2.92 11.43 2.47
CA GLY A 272 -2.66 12.66 1.74
C GLY A 272 -2.14 12.40 0.31
N TRP A 273 -2.91 11.71 -0.52
CA TRP A 273 -2.54 11.35 -1.89
C TRP A 273 -2.37 12.56 -2.83
N SER A 274 -2.87 13.75 -2.46
CA SER A 274 -2.62 14.98 -3.22
C SER A 274 -1.14 15.33 -3.40
N SER A 275 -0.25 14.69 -2.61
CA SER A 275 1.20 14.76 -2.82
C SER A 275 1.68 14.10 -4.12
N TYR A 276 0.88 13.20 -4.72
CA TYR A 276 1.17 12.56 -6.01
C TYR A 276 0.42 13.27 -7.15
N ASP A 277 0.81 14.51 -7.40
CA ASP A 277 0.16 15.40 -8.37
C ASP A 277 0.65 15.20 -9.81
N THR A 278 1.96 15.14 -10.03
CA THR A 278 2.56 15.01 -11.36
C THR A 278 3.79 14.10 -11.31
N LEU A 279 3.82 13.10 -12.18
CA LEU A 279 5.01 12.31 -12.45
C LEU A 279 5.84 12.98 -13.54
N GLN A 280 6.94 13.63 -13.16
CA GLN A 280 7.86 14.28 -14.10
C GLN A 280 9.16 13.48 -14.20
N VAL A 281 9.56 13.17 -15.42
CA VAL A 281 10.88 12.59 -15.75
C VAL A 281 11.68 13.62 -16.54
N ASN A 282 12.88 13.93 -16.06
CA ASN A 282 13.84 14.82 -16.71
C ASN A 282 14.89 13.97 -17.39
N PHE A 283 15.17 14.21 -18.66
CA PHE A 283 16.16 13.48 -19.47
C PHE A 283 17.47 14.27 -19.58
N GLU A 284 18.55 13.57 -19.89
CA GLU A 284 19.91 14.13 -20.00
C GLU A 284 20.03 15.22 -21.06
N ASP A 285 19.26 15.12 -22.15
CA ASP A 285 19.20 16.11 -23.22
C ASP A 285 18.43 17.40 -22.85
N GLY A 286 17.95 17.51 -21.60
CA GLY A 286 17.16 18.63 -21.09
C GLY A 286 15.65 18.53 -21.38
N SER A 287 15.22 17.55 -22.15
CA SER A 287 13.79 17.30 -22.37
C SER A 287 13.10 16.79 -21.09
N LYS A 288 11.78 16.98 -21.01
CA LYS A 288 10.95 16.58 -19.87
C LYS A 288 9.71 15.84 -20.34
N SER A 289 9.33 14.82 -19.61
CA SER A 289 8.02 14.17 -19.73
C SER A 289 7.28 14.41 -18.44
N ALA A 290 6.20 15.15 -18.48
CA ALA A 290 5.34 15.43 -17.34
C ALA A 290 3.98 14.77 -17.56
N ASN A 291 3.57 13.92 -16.64
CA ASN A 291 2.30 13.22 -16.66
C ASN A 291 1.50 13.61 -15.41
N PRO A 292 0.47 14.47 -15.55
CA PRO A 292 -0.40 14.80 -14.44
C PRO A 292 -1.06 13.53 -13.88
N ARG A 293 -1.10 13.41 -12.57
CA ARG A 293 -1.78 12.33 -11.84
C ARG A 293 -3.01 12.87 -11.11
N LEU A 294 -2.89 14.08 -10.58
CA LEU A 294 -3.96 14.83 -9.94
C LEU A 294 -4.72 14.02 -8.88
N TYR A 295 -3.95 13.25 -8.09
CA TYR A 295 -4.54 12.46 -7.02
C TYR A 295 -5.14 13.36 -5.95
N LYS A 296 -6.20 12.91 -5.32
CA LYS A 296 -6.90 13.58 -4.22
C LYS A 296 -6.70 12.82 -2.93
N ASP A 297 -6.76 13.53 -1.83
CA ASP A 297 -6.71 12.89 -0.52
C ASP A 297 -7.87 11.91 -0.35
N ALA A 298 -7.58 10.81 0.34
CA ALA A 298 -8.48 9.69 0.48
C ALA A 298 -8.54 9.19 1.91
N TYR A 299 -9.50 8.31 2.21
CA TYR A 299 -9.62 7.69 3.52
C TYR A 299 -9.91 6.19 3.42
N ILE A 300 -9.54 5.47 4.48
CA ILE A 300 -9.85 4.06 4.65
C ILE A 300 -10.58 3.88 5.98
N ILE A 301 -11.63 3.07 6.00
CA ILE A 301 -12.33 2.67 7.21
C ILE A 301 -12.17 1.18 7.38
N ARG A 302 -11.79 0.75 8.59
CA ARG A 302 -11.50 -0.64 8.91
C ARG A 302 -12.29 -1.08 10.14
N LEU A 303 -12.75 -2.33 10.10
CA LEU A 303 -13.34 -3.04 11.23
C LEU A 303 -12.67 -4.39 11.36
N GLY A 304 -12.34 -4.79 12.58
CA GLY A 304 -11.70 -6.06 12.85
C GLY A 304 -12.10 -6.66 14.19
N GLY A 305 -11.88 -7.96 14.30
CA GLY A 305 -12.11 -8.68 15.55
C GLY A 305 -11.20 -9.87 15.68
N GLU A 306 -10.85 -10.19 16.92
CA GLU A 306 -10.06 -11.36 17.31
C GLU A 306 -10.73 -12.07 18.48
N TYR A 307 -10.96 -13.37 18.35
CA TYR A 307 -11.39 -14.24 19.41
C TYR A 307 -10.30 -15.24 19.76
N VAL A 308 -9.85 -15.23 21.00
CA VAL A 308 -8.79 -16.12 21.52
C VAL A 308 -9.42 -17.21 22.35
N PHE A 309 -9.26 -18.47 21.96
CA PHE A 309 -9.72 -19.64 22.69
C PHE A 309 -8.72 -20.03 23.80
N GLU A 310 -9.19 -20.74 24.82
CA GLU A 310 -8.37 -21.20 25.94
C GLU A 310 -7.25 -22.16 25.53
N ASN A 311 -7.41 -22.87 24.40
CA ASN A 311 -6.41 -23.78 23.84
C ASN A 311 -5.31 -23.10 23.04
N GLY A 312 -5.25 -21.76 23.05
CA GLY A 312 -4.25 -20.95 22.35
C GLY A 312 -4.52 -20.72 20.86
N ILE A 313 -5.67 -21.16 20.34
CA ILE A 313 -6.11 -20.81 18.98
C ILE A 313 -6.76 -19.42 18.99
N SER A 314 -6.46 -18.61 18.00
CA SER A 314 -7.14 -17.35 17.72
C SER A 314 -7.84 -17.42 16.36
N VAL A 315 -9.06 -16.91 16.29
CA VAL A 315 -9.80 -16.68 15.04
C VAL A 315 -10.00 -15.21 14.86
N LEU A 316 -9.64 -14.72 13.67
CA LEU A 316 -9.66 -13.29 13.34
C LEU A 316 -10.46 -13.07 12.07
N ALA A 317 -11.19 -11.97 12.03
CA ALA A 317 -11.87 -11.52 10.83
C ALA A 317 -11.86 -10.00 10.73
N GLY A 318 -11.88 -9.49 9.50
CA GLY A 318 -11.88 -8.07 9.26
C GLY A 318 -12.48 -7.70 7.93
N ILE A 319 -12.87 -6.45 7.84
CA ILE A 319 -13.35 -5.82 6.61
C ILE A 319 -12.83 -4.39 6.56
N TYR A 320 -12.46 -3.95 5.37
CA TYR A 320 -12.16 -2.54 5.16
C TYR A 320 -12.84 -2.01 3.89
N TYR A 321 -13.03 -0.74 3.93
CA TYR A 321 -13.41 0.08 2.80
C TYR A 321 -12.31 1.11 2.55
N ASP A 322 -11.80 1.18 1.31
CA ASP A 322 -10.64 1.98 0.92
C ASP A 322 -11.01 2.87 -0.29
N GLN A 323 -10.84 4.18 -0.15
CA GLN A 323 -11.29 5.22 -1.08
C GLN A 323 -10.27 5.55 -2.18
N LEU A 324 -10.66 5.60 -3.49
CA LEU A 324 -9.83 5.96 -4.67
C LEU A 324 -9.33 7.41 -4.61
N PRO A 325 -8.04 7.66 -4.78
CA PRO A 325 -7.54 9.04 -4.86
C PRO A 325 -7.60 9.65 -6.27
N VAL A 326 -7.83 8.87 -7.34
CA VAL A 326 -7.75 9.38 -8.72
C VAL A 326 -9.13 9.55 -9.35
N GLU A 327 -9.35 10.63 -10.09
CA GLU A 327 -10.55 10.81 -10.90
C GLU A 327 -10.55 9.87 -12.10
N SER A 328 -11.74 9.37 -12.51
CA SER A 328 -11.86 8.41 -13.62
C SER A 328 -11.20 8.90 -14.92
N LYS A 329 -11.27 10.21 -15.20
CA LYS A 329 -10.64 10.81 -16.37
C LYS A 329 -9.10 10.72 -16.40
N MET A 330 -8.46 10.59 -15.23
CA MET A 330 -7.01 10.44 -15.04
C MET A 330 -6.58 8.97 -14.85
N MET A 331 -7.51 8.02 -15.05
CA MET A 331 -7.22 6.60 -14.91
C MET A 331 -6.17 6.16 -15.92
N ASN A 332 -5.09 5.54 -15.42
CA ASN A 332 -3.94 5.16 -16.23
C ASN A 332 -3.60 3.69 -16.06
N PRO A 333 -3.28 2.96 -17.14
CA PRO A 333 -2.97 1.54 -17.07
C PRO A 333 -1.63 1.20 -16.37
N THR A 334 -0.80 2.19 -16.01
CA THR A 334 0.35 1.97 -15.13
C THR A 334 -0.07 1.59 -13.72
N LEU A 335 -1.25 2.05 -13.29
CA LEU A 335 -1.85 1.77 -12.00
C LEU A 335 -3.38 1.73 -12.16
N PRO A 336 -3.95 0.60 -12.64
CA PRO A 336 -5.39 0.43 -12.68
C PRO A 336 -5.94 0.37 -11.26
N GLU A 337 -6.85 1.27 -10.95
CA GLU A 337 -7.45 1.39 -9.62
C GLU A 337 -8.96 1.31 -9.69
N ALA A 338 -9.58 1.03 -8.58
CA ALA A 338 -11.01 1.04 -8.41
C ALA A 338 -11.36 1.04 -6.93
N ASN A 339 -12.62 1.26 -6.58
CA ASN A 339 -13.13 1.11 -5.23
C ASN A 339 -12.86 -0.28 -4.68
N ARG A 340 -12.22 -0.38 -3.51
CA ARG A 340 -11.86 -1.66 -2.90
C ARG A 340 -12.64 -1.90 -1.61
N ILE A 341 -13.15 -3.12 -1.50
CA ILE A 341 -13.59 -3.70 -0.23
C ILE A 341 -12.70 -4.89 0.02
N GLY A 342 -11.95 -4.86 1.11
CA GLY A 342 -11.16 -5.99 1.55
C GLY A 342 -11.93 -6.78 2.61
N SER A 343 -11.98 -8.09 2.47
CA SER A 343 -12.54 -9.00 3.47
C SER A 343 -11.45 -10.00 3.86
N SER A 344 -11.12 -10.07 5.12
CA SER A 344 -10.03 -10.86 5.64
C SER A 344 -10.49 -11.86 6.70
N PHE A 345 -9.75 -12.95 6.77
CA PHE A 345 -9.89 -13.99 7.78
C PHE A 345 -8.50 -14.50 8.16
N GLY A 346 -8.32 -14.90 9.42
CA GLY A 346 -7.06 -15.47 9.88
C GLY A 346 -7.20 -16.40 11.07
N LEU A 347 -6.15 -17.18 11.23
CA LEU A 347 -5.97 -18.11 12.35
C LEU A 347 -4.62 -17.83 13.01
N GLY A 348 -4.63 -17.73 14.33
CA GLY A 348 -3.45 -17.71 15.17
C GLY A 348 -3.36 -18.97 16.00
N TYR A 349 -2.14 -19.41 16.29
CA TYR A 349 -1.90 -20.50 17.21
C TYR A 349 -0.68 -20.23 18.08
N LYS A 350 -0.91 -20.16 19.38
CA LYS A 350 0.13 -20.08 20.40
C LYS A 350 0.70 -21.48 20.62
N ILE A 351 1.84 -21.77 19.98
CA ILE A 351 2.51 -23.08 20.04
C ILE A 351 2.99 -23.37 21.47
N ASN A 352 3.53 -22.34 22.12
CA ASN A 352 3.93 -22.31 23.53
C ASN A 352 3.99 -20.86 24.00
N ASP A 353 4.50 -20.59 25.22
CA ASP A 353 4.53 -19.23 25.77
C ASP A 353 5.42 -18.27 24.98
N ASN A 354 6.39 -18.79 24.23
CA ASN A 354 7.33 -17.99 23.46
C ASN A 354 6.94 -17.87 21.97
N PHE A 355 6.33 -18.89 21.37
CA PHE A 355 6.08 -18.94 19.93
C PHE A 355 4.59 -18.86 19.58
N THR A 356 4.28 -17.94 18.67
CA THR A 356 2.96 -17.81 18.05
C THR A 356 3.09 -17.75 16.53
N ILE A 357 2.28 -18.52 15.82
CA ILE A 357 2.16 -18.47 14.35
C ILE A 357 0.80 -17.90 13.97
N ASN A 358 0.77 -17.03 12.96
CA ASN A 358 -0.46 -16.49 12.40
C ASN A 358 -0.46 -16.70 10.89
N ALA A 359 -1.58 -17.15 10.36
CA ALA A 359 -1.84 -17.26 8.94
C ALA A 359 -3.13 -16.52 8.59
N SER A 360 -3.17 -15.83 7.47
CA SER A 360 -4.34 -15.05 7.08
C SER A 360 -4.49 -14.97 5.57
N TYR A 361 -5.72 -14.71 5.15
CA TYR A 361 -6.12 -14.50 3.78
C TYR A 361 -6.99 -13.24 3.68
N LEU A 362 -6.73 -12.43 2.66
CA LEU A 362 -7.48 -11.23 2.35
C LEU A 362 -7.91 -11.29 0.86
N TYR A 363 -9.16 -11.11 0.62
CA TYR A 363 -9.73 -10.91 -0.71
C TYR A 363 -10.06 -9.44 -0.92
N VAL A 364 -9.44 -8.83 -1.93
CA VAL A 364 -9.69 -7.44 -2.32
C VAL A 364 -10.59 -7.41 -3.54
N TYR A 365 -11.83 -7.02 -3.32
CA TYR A 365 -12.82 -6.82 -4.37
C TYR A 365 -12.86 -5.36 -4.80
N SER A 366 -12.97 -5.11 -6.10
CA SER A 366 -13.29 -3.79 -6.62
C SER A 366 -14.43 -3.82 -7.66
N LYS A 367 -15.21 -2.74 -7.66
CA LYS A 367 -16.20 -2.51 -8.71
C LYS A 367 -15.50 -1.98 -9.97
N SER A 368 -15.92 -2.42 -11.14
CA SER A 368 -15.41 -1.87 -12.41
C SER A 368 -15.67 -0.37 -12.52
N ILE A 369 -14.71 0.37 -13.06
CA ILE A 369 -14.84 1.80 -13.37
C ILE A 369 -14.95 1.98 -14.87
N THR A 370 -16.00 2.67 -15.31
CA THR A 370 -16.16 3.12 -16.70
C THR A 370 -15.55 4.50 -16.84
N VAL A 371 -14.65 4.65 -17.80
CA VAL A 371 -14.01 5.90 -18.19
C VAL A 371 -14.50 6.24 -19.59
N ASP A 372 -15.22 7.34 -19.71
CA ASP A 372 -15.82 7.85 -20.96
C ASP A 372 -15.28 9.24 -21.36
N ASN A 373 -14.48 9.85 -20.49
CA ASN A 373 -13.92 11.18 -20.62
C ASN A 373 -12.43 11.23 -20.29
N SER A 374 -11.66 10.19 -20.67
CA SER A 374 -10.24 10.08 -20.36
C SER A 374 -9.43 11.28 -20.88
N GLU A 375 -8.60 11.85 -20.03
CA GLU A 375 -7.56 12.82 -20.42
C GLU A 375 -6.27 12.14 -20.89
N GLU A 376 -6.13 10.84 -20.62
CA GLU A 376 -5.09 9.99 -21.22
C GLU A 376 -5.48 9.61 -22.65
N THR A 377 -4.47 9.54 -23.54
CA THR A 377 -4.72 9.30 -24.97
C THR A 377 -3.96 8.09 -25.50
N TYR A 378 -4.57 7.39 -26.48
CA TYR A 378 -3.83 6.49 -27.35
C TYR A 378 -2.80 7.28 -28.16
N THR A 379 -1.57 7.08 -27.99
CA THR A 379 -0.39 7.86 -28.34
C THR A 379 -0.27 8.58 -29.69
N SER A 380 -1.02 8.28 -30.70
CA SER A 380 -0.75 8.87 -32.02
C SER A 380 -1.92 9.59 -32.67
N GLY A 381 -3.07 9.61 -32.02
CA GLY A 381 -4.29 10.10 -32.66
C GLY A 381 -5.18 10.96 -31.79
N ASN A 382 -4.74 11.43 -30.64
CA ASN A 382 -5.54 12.19 -29.66
C ASN A 382 -6.86 11.54 -29.25
N ALA A 383 -7.06 10.25 -29.56
CA ALA A 383 -8.23 9.51 -29.11
C ALA A 383 -8.14 9.24 -27.61
N PRO A 384 -9.17 9.62 -26.82
CA PRO A 384 -9.19 9.36 -25.38
C PRO A 384 -9.08 7.87 -25.06
N PHE A 385 -8.32 7.51 -24.03
CA PHE A 385 -8.17 6.13 -23.56
C PHE A 385 -9.39 5.70 -22.73
N ASN A 386 -10.55 5.69 -23.39
CA ASN A 386 -11.81 5.32 -22.77
C ASN A 386 -11.98 3.80 -22.69
N GLY A 387 -12.65 3.34 -21.64
CA GLY A 387 -12.92 1.93 -21.44
C GLY A 387 -13.35 1.59 -20.03
N ILE A 388 -13.37 0.30 -19.71
CA ILE A 388 -13.75 -0.22 -18.41
C ILE A 388 -12.53 -0.84 -17.76
N PHE A 389 -12.12 -0.29 -16.61
CA PHE A 389 -11.07 -0.85 -15.78
C PHE A 389 -11.66 -1.69 -14.65
N LYS A 390 -10.96 -2.74 -14.29
CA LYS A 390 -11.22 -3.54 -13.10
C LYS A 390 -9.89 -3.90 -12.44
N ALA A 391 -9.81 -3.82 -11.11
CA ALA A 391 -8.67 -4.25 -10.33
C ALA A 391 -9.12 -5.04 -9.10
N GLY A 392 -8.24 -5.83 -8.51
CA GLY A 392 -8.47 -6.61 -7.30
C GLY A 392 -7.21 -7.36 -6.90
N ALA A 393 -7.25 -8.05 -5.77
CA ALA A 393 -6.11 -8.87 -5.34
C ALA A 393 -6.55 -10.06 -4.47
N ASN A 394 -5.75 -11.11 -4.52
CA ASN A 394 -5.75 -12.18 -3.52
C ASN A 394 -4.47 -12.06 -2.73
N VAL A 395 -4.58 -12.08 -1.40
CA VAL A 395 -3.44 -11.88 -0.50
C VAL A 395 -3.44 -12.95 0.57
N ALA A 396 -2.31 -13.62 0.76
CA ALA A 396 -2.12 -14.57 1.84
C ALA A 396 -0.89 -14.18 2.65
N ALA A 397 -0.95 -14.23 3.97
CA ALA A 397 0.18 -13.88 4.82
C ALA A 397 0.45 -14.93 5.89
N LEU A 398 1.72 -15.05 6.25
CA LEU A 398 2.21 -15.88 7.33
C LEU A 398 3.18 -15.07 8.19
N SER A 399 3.00 -15.12 9.50
CA SER A 399 3.91 -14.48 10.47
C SER A 399 4.22 -15.41 11.62
N LEU A 400 5.46 -15.35 12.09
CA LEU A 400 5.94 -16.04 13.29
C LEU A 400 6.40 -14.98 14.30
N SER A 401 5.89 -15.08 15.53
CA SER A 401 6.32 -14.25 16.66
C SER A 401 7.08 -15.09 17.67
N TYR A 402 8.14 -14.50 18.22
CA TYR A 402 8.92 -15.07 19.30
C TYR A 402 9.07 -14.05 20.43
N ASN A 403 8.75 -14.46 21.65
CA ASN A 403 8.77 -13.64 22.86
C ASN A 403 9.75 -14.26 23.89
N PHE A 404 10.62 -13.43 24.47
CA PHE A 404 11.52 -13.83 25.56
C PHE A 404 10.98 -13.37 26.89
#